data_30693301fc78fe61512c9996e9ea43c5
#
_entry.id   30693301fc78fe61512c9996e9ea43c5
#
_cell.length_a   1.000
_cell.length_b   1.000
_cell.length_c   1.000
_cell.angle_alpha   90.00
_cell.angle_beta   90.00
_cell.angle_gamma   90.00
#
_symmetry.space_group_name_H-M   'P 1'
#
loop_
_entity.id
_entity.type
_entity.pdbx_description
1 polymer ?
#
loop_
_entity_poly.entity_id
_entity_poly.type
_entity_poly.pdbx_seq_one_letter_code
_entity_poly.pdbx_strand_id
1 'polypeptide(L)'
;MKRTLIRYKTKPDASDRNAELISAVFSELKAAKPDGVRYLSLRLDDDTFIHLVETAADDGSSPIPKLTAFQAFQSGIRERCAEPPQSHAATIVGNYRMFGDN
;
A
#
# COMPACT_ATOMS: atom_id res chain seq x y z
N MET A 1 -0.81 -2.82 -17.59
CA MET A 1 -1.10 -2.79 -16.15
C MET A 1 0.10 -3.35 -15.37
N LYS A 2 0.45 -2.69 -14.29
CA LYS A 2 1.54 -3.14 -13.42
C LYS A 2 0.99 -3.43 -12.03
N ARG A 3 1.40 -4.54 -11.43
CA ARG A 3 1.01 -4.94 -10.08
C ARG A 3 2.25 -5.11 -9.24
N THR A 4 2.27 -4.45 -8.09
CA THR A 4 3.44 -4.44 -7.20
C THR A 4 3.00 -4.80 -5.79
N LEU A 5 3.74 -5.70 -5.17
CA LEU A 5 3.55 -6.05 -3.76
C LEU A 5 4.72 -5.49 -2.97
N ILE A 6 4.41 -4.76 -1.90
CA ILE A 6 5.41 -4.15 -1.02
C ILE A 6 5.23 -4.76 0.37
N ARG A 7 6.32 -5.25 0.95
CA ARG A 7 6.32 -5.86 2.27
C ARG A 7 7.35 -5.20 3.16
N TYR A 8 6.95 -4.89 4.39
CA TYR A 8 7.85 -4.40 5.43
C TYR A 8 7.31 -4.78 6.80
N LYS A 9 8.15 -4.65 7.82
CA LYS A 9 7.76 -4.92 9.19
C LYS A 9 8.07 -3.70 10.05
N THR A 10 7.09 -3.24 10.83
CA THR A 10 7.32 -2.11 11.74
C THR A 10 7.86 -2.59 13.07
N LYS A 11 8.44 -1.65 13.82
CA LYS A 11 8.70 -1.86 15.24
C LYS A 11 7.36 -1.98 15.96
N PRO A 12 7.27 -2.77 17.04
CA PRO A 12 5.98 -2.97 17.72
C PRO A 12 5.34 -1.68 18.21
N ASP A 13 6.14 -0.73 18.69
CA ASP A 13 5.62 0.56 19.19
C ASP A 13 5.24 1.54 18.09
N ALA A 14 5.56 1.23 16.83
CA ALA A 14 5.24 2.07 15.68
C ALA A 14 4.09 1.51 14.83
N SER A 15 3.62 0.30 15.11
CA SER A 15 2.66 -0.41 14.28
C SER A 15 1.31 0.32 14.19
N ASP A 16 0.78 0.77 15.32
CA ASP A 16 -0.50 1.48 15.35
C ASP A 16 -0.41 2.81 14.61
N ARG A 17 0.67 3.56 14.82
CA ARG A 17 0.88 4.82 14.11
C ARG A 17 0.98 4.60 12.61
N ASN A 18 1.67 3.53 12.19
CA ASN A 18 1.78 3.20 10.77
C ASN A 18 0.40 2.90 10.17
N ALA A 19 -0.44 2.17 10.88
CA ALA A 19 -1.81 1.88 10.44
C ALA A 19 -2.65 3.16 10.32
N GLU A 20 -2.51 4.10 11.25
CA GLU A 20 -3.20 5.38 11.17
C GLU A 20 -2.80 6.18 9.93
N LEU A 21 -1.51 6.22 9.64
CA LEU A 21 -1.00 6.92 8.46
C LEU A 21 -1.54 6.28 7.17
N ILE A 22 -1.64 4.96 7.12
CA ILE A 22 -2.23 4.25 5.98
C ILE A 22 -3.72 4.59 5.86
N SER A 23 -4.46 4.61 6.97
CA SER A 23 -5.89 4.95 6.94
C SER A 23 -6.13 6.33 6.35
N ALA A 24 -5.25 7.30 6.65
CA ALA A 24 -5.35 8.64 6.07
C ALA A 24 -5.14 8.62 4.56
N VAL A 25 -4.24 7.76 4.05
CA VAL A 25 -4.05 7.58 2.60
C VAL A 25 -5.35 7.11 1.96
N PHE A 26 -6.01 6.11 2.56
CA PHE A 26 -7.25 5.57 2.00
C PHE A 26 -8.40 6.56 2.09
N SER A 27 -8.46 7.38 3.14
CA SER A 27 -9.46 8.45 3.21
C SER A 27 -9.29 9.44 2.07
N GLU A 28 -8.06 9.82 1.77
CA GLU A 28 -7.79 10.74 0.67
C GLU A 28 -8.10 10.10 -0.68
N LEU A 29 -7.77 8.81 -0.87
CA LEU A 29 -8.10 8.08 -2.09
C LEU A 29 -9.60 8.02 -2.32
N LYS A 30 -10.38 7.75 -1.28
CA LYS A 30 -11.84 7.67 -1.38
C LYS A 30 -12.46 9.02 -1.72
N ALA A 31 -11.87 10.11 -1.26
CA ALA A 31 -12.33 11.46 -1.58
C ALA A 31 -11.95 11.87 -3.00
N ALA A 32 -10.70 11.61 -3.40
CA ALA A 32 -10.17 12.01 -4.71
C ALA A 32 -10.63 11.12 -5.85
N LYS A 33 -10.88 9.83 -5.58
CA LYS A 33 -11.31 8.82 -6.56
C LYS A 33 -10.47 8.83 -7.84
N PRO A 34 -9.14 8.72 -7.73
CA PRO A 34 -8.31 8.75 -8.93
C PRO A 34 -8.53 7.50 -9.78
N ASP A 35 -8.49 7.67 -11.10
CA ASP A 35 -8.60 6.56 -12.03
C ASP A 35 -7.26 5.85 -12.19
N GLY A 36 -7.33 4.59 -12.64
CA GLY A 36 -6.15 3.85 -13.05
C GLY A 36 -5.32 3.29 -11.90
N VAL A 37 -5.87 3.24 -10.69
CA VAL A 37 -5.17 2.68 -9.55
C VAL A 37 -6.12 1.86 -8.68
N ARG A 38 -5.61 0.72 -8.18
CA ARG A 38 -6.28 -0.08 -7.16
C ARG A 38 -5.26 -0.36 -6.07
N TYR A 39 -5.68 -0.28 -4.83
CA TYR A 39 -4.76 -0.33 -3.71
C TYR A 39 -5.39 -1.09 -2.56
N LEU A 40 -4.61 -2.00 -1.96
CA LEU A 40 -5.03 -2.79 -0.80
C LEU A 40 -3.87 -2.81 0.19
N SER A 41 -4.15 -2.60 1.47
CA SER A 41 -3.16 -2.74 2.53
C SER A 41 -3.65 -3.74 3.56
N LEU A 42 -2.73 -4.59 4.01
CA LEU A 42 -2.99 -5.59 5.05
C LEU A 42 -1.99 -5.40 6.18
N ARG A 43 -2.46 -5.60 7.40
CA ARG A 43 -1.62 -5.67 8.59
C ARG A 43 -1.70 -7.10 9.13
N LEU A 44 -0.56 -7.74 9.27
CA LEU A 44 -0.48 -9.08 9.86
C LEU A 44 -0.31 -8.97 11.38
N ASP A 45 -0.47 -10.08 12.07
CA ASP A 45 -0.43 -10.12 13.53
C ASP A 45 0.99 -10.00 14.13
N ASP A 46 2.02 -10.03 13.26
CA ASP A 46 3.43 -9.89 13.66
C ASP A 46 4.01 -8.52 13.29
N ASP A 47 3.16 -7.50 13.07
CA ASP A 47 3.54 -6.15 12.66
C ASP A 47 4.08 -6.06 11.23
N THR A 48 3.90 -7.10 10.42
CA THR A 48 4.19 -7.04 9.00
C THR A 48 3.05 -6.33 8.28
N PHE A 49 3.39 -5.46 7.34
CA PHE A 49 2.43 -4.78 6.47
C PHE A 49 2.66 -5.20 5.03
N ILE A 50 1.56 -5.45 4.32
CA ILE A 50 1.58 -5.81 2.91
C ILE A 50 0.75 -4.77 2.17
N HIS A 51 1.33 -4.18 1.13
CA HIS A 51 0.61 -3.29 0.22
C HIS A 51 0.58 -3.93 -1.16
N LEU A 52 -0.59 -4.01 -1.75
CA LEU A 52 -0.77 -4.47 -3.12
C LEU A 52 -1.30 -3.31 -3.94
N VAL A 53 -0.56 -2.91 -4.96
CA VAL A 53 -0.91 -1.77 -5.81
C VAL A 53 -0.99 -2.23 -7.25
N GLU A 54 -2.12 -1.90 -7.91
CA GLU A 54 -2.28 -2.09 -9.35
C GLU A 54 -2.37 -0.73 -10.01
N THR A 55 -1.58 -0.52 -11.07
CA THR A 55 -1.63 0.70 -11.87
C THR A 55 -1.96 0.36 -13.31
N ALA A 56 -2.81 1.17 -13.94
CA ALA A 56 -3.20 0.95 -15.34
C ALA A 56 -2.02 1.18 -16.28
N ALA A 57 -1.12 2.10 -15.95
CA ALA A 57 0.04 2.40 -16.76
C ALA A 57 1.10 1.31 -16.62
N ASP A 58 1.67 0.88 -17.76
CA ASP A 58 2.68 -0.18 -17.77
C ASP A 58 4.01 0.26 -17.17
N ASP A 59 4.27 1.57 -17.13
CA ASP A 59 5.46 2.13 -16.50
C ASP A 59 5.33 2.25 -14.96
N GLY A 60 4.16 1.87 -14.42
CA GLY A 60 3.91 1.94 -13.00
C GLY A 60 3.60 3.33 -12.46
N SER A 61 3.43 4.33 -13.34
CA SER A 61 3.05 5.66 -12.88
C SER A 61 1.69 5.65 -12.20
N SER A 62 1.53 6.49 -11.18
CA SER A 62 0.37 6.43 -10.30
C SER A 62 0.14 7.79 -9.66
N PRO A 63 -1.12 8.15 -9.36
CA PRO A 63 -1.40 9.38 -8.61
C PRO A 63 -1.07 9.26 -7.12
N ILE A 64 -0.83 8.06 -6.59
CA ILE A 64 -0.65 7.84 -5.15
C ILE A 64 0.48 8.69 -4.57
N PRO A 65 1.70 8.75 -5.16
CA PRO A 65 2.78 9.56 -4.58
C PRO A 65 2.48 11.06 -4.48
N LYS A 66 1.47 11.55 -5.19
CA LYS A 66 1.07 12.96 -5.14
C LYS A 66 0.11 13.28 -4.00
N LEU A 67 -0.45 12.26 -3.35
CA LEU A 67 -1.39 12.45 -2.26
C LEU A 67 -0.64 12.97 -1.03
N THR A 68 -1.22 13.99 -0.38
CA THR A 68 -0.63 14.57 0.83
C THR A 68 -0.48 13.53 1.94
N ALA A 69 -1.51 12.70 2.12
CA ALA A 69 -1.47 11.65 3.14
C ALA A 69 -0.41 10.59 2.83
N PHE A 70 -0.17 10.29 1.55
CA PHE A 70 0.88 9.35 1.17
C PHE A 70 2.27 9.92 1.45
N GLN A 71 2.46 11.21 1.19
CA GLN A 71 3.73 11.88 1.52
C GLN A 71 3.98 11.85 3.03
N ALA A 72 2.93 12.06 3.84
CA ALA A 72 3.03 11.95 5.29
C ALA A 72 3.37 10.51 5.72
N PHE A 73 2.78 9.51 5.08
CA PHE A 73 3.07 8.11 5.34
C PHE A 73 4.53 7.77 5.01
N GLN A 74 5.02 8.24 3.86
CA GLN A 74 6.41 7.99 3.44
C GLN A 74 7.42 8.67 4.34
N SER A 75 7.07 9.83 4.89
CA SER A 75 7.94 10.55 5.82
C SER A 75 8.09 9.74 7.10
N GLY A 76 9.34 9.38 7.44
CA GLY A 76 9.61 8.62 8.66
C GLY A 76 9.35 7.13 8.57
N ILE A 77 9.05 6.59 7.37
CA ILE A 77 8.78 5.13 7.27
C ILE A 77 10.00 4.31 7.71
N ARG A 78 11.20 4.78 7.43
CA ARG A 78 12.41 4.04 7.81
C ARG A 78 12.56 3.95 9.32
N GLU A 79 12.22 5.01 10.04
CA GLU A 79 12.29 5.02 11.50
C GLU A 79 11.23 4.14 12.12
N ARG A 80 10.10 3.94 11.44
CA ARG A 80 9.05 3.05 11.93
C ARG A 80 9.34 1.58 11.67
N CYS A 81 10.25 1.27 10.74
CA CYS A 81 10.47 -0.12 10.30
C CYS A 81 11.54 -0.83 11.12
N ALA A 82 11.23 -2.08 11.49
CA ALA A 82 12.22 -3.05 11.95
C ALA A 82 12.87 -3.75 10.75
N GLU A 83 12.08 -3.99 9.69
CA GLU A 83 12.57 -4.52 8.41
C GLU A 83 12.11 -3.57 7.31
N PRO A 84 13.02 -3.07 6.45
CA PRO A 84 12.67 -2.04 5.47
C PRO A 84 11.76 -2.56 4.38
N PRO A 85 11.06 -1.65 3.66
CA PRO A 85 10.20 -2.06 2.56
C PRO A 85 10.95 -2.75 1.44
N GLN A 86 10.36 -3.84 0.94
CA GLN A 86 10.83 -4.58 -0.22
C GLN A 86 9.69 -4.63 -1.24
N SER A 87 10.01 -4.36 -2.49
CA SER A 87 9.04 -4.24 -3.57
C SER A 87 9.25 -5.36 -4.56
N HIS A 88 8.14 -6.01 -4.96
CA HIS A 88 8.18 -7.12 -5.90
C HIS A 88 7.08 -6.96 -6.94
N ALA A 89 7.41 -7.25 -8.19
CA ALA A 89 6.37 -7.41 -9.21
C ALA A 89 5.54 -8.65 -8.85
N ALA A 90 4.22 -8.56 -8.99
CA ALA A 90 3.32 -9.63 -8.59
C ALA A 90 2.42 -10.03 -9.75
N THR A 91 2.17 -11.33 -9.87
CA THR A 91 1.26 -11.90 -10.85
C THR A 91 0.18 -12.65 -10.11
N ILE A 92 -1.09 -12.44 -10.50
CA ILE A 92 -2.19 -13.21 -9.94
C ILE A 92 -2.13 -14.62 -10.54
N VAL A 93 -1.96 -15.61 -9.69
CA VAL A 93 -1.98 -17.01 -10.10
C VAL A 93 -3.40 -17.55 -10.07
N GLY A 94 -4.22 -17.07 -9.15
CA GLY A 94 -5.61 -17.46 -9.01
C GLY A 94 -6.37 -16.42 -8.23
N ASN A 95 -7.66 -16.26 -8.53
CA ASN A 95 -8.54 -15.33 -7.83
C ASN A 95 -9.95 -15.91 -7.81
N TYR A 96 -10.51 -16.01 -6.61
CA TYR A 96 -11.90 -16.39 -6.45
C TYR A 96 -12.59 -15.35 -5.58
N ARG A 97 -13.23 -14.39 -6.23
CA ARG A 97 -14.06 -13.34 -5.60
C ARG A 97 -13.32 -12.39 -4.64
N MET A 98 -11.97 -12.33 -4.68
CA MET A 98 -11.26 -11.42 -3.80
C MET A 98 -11.37 -9.96 -4.25
N PHE A 99 -11.44 -9.72 -5.56
CA PHE A 99 -11.48 -8.38 -6.12
C PHE A 99 -12.75 -8.20 -6.96
N GLY A 100 -13.90 -8.34 -6.33
CA GLY A 100 -15.18 -8.29 -6.98
C GLY A 100 -15.67 -9.67 -7.38
N ASP A 101 -16.55 -9.74 -8.39
CA ASP A 101 -17.25 -10.97 -8.77
C ASP A 101 -16.46 -11.87 -9.73
N ASN A 102 -15.19 -11.57 -9.94
CA ASN A 102 -14.38 -12.36 -10.87
C ASN A 102 -13.87 -13.64 -10.24
#